data_02ae320d4da3676d9b062d0082c46915
#
_entry.id   02ae320d4da3676d9b062d0082c46915
#
_cell.length_a   1.000
_cell.length_b   1.000
_cell.length_c   1.000
_cell.angle_alpha   90.00
_cell.angle_beta   90.00
_cell.angle_gamma   90.00
#
_symmetry.space_group_name_H-M   'P 1'
#
loop_
_entity.id
_entity.type
_entity.pdbx_description
1 polymer ?
#
loop_
_entity_poly.entity_id
_entity_poly.type
_entity_poly.pdbx_seq_one_letter_code
_entity_poly.pdbx_strand_id
1 'polypeptide(L)'
;MLNDYYQNIGMKGFIQRYGIVNAVKRGAFMFIKLHLVKDYEVRKVLWQERASTKIKPYLKYKDTDVEGLSFPENDVENPIWIYWNKGIEQAPIIIQKCYESVCKHSNQKIILLNDQNLADYIRLPEYIEKKKDAGQIPMAGYADLMRFALLEHYGGTWIDSTVYLTDPIPDMILNSDFFAVRNSLLLIDNPVLYPAWFLHAKKGNKTIREIRNVAFAYWLKNEHVIEYLLPNLIITLVVKSNPEVEKAIPYMNSDYSEYLVKVLADDYSEEKWNWIKKLTGIHKLTYKLSPDIEAEGTFYKALIENSIE
;
A
#
# COMPACT_ATOMS: atom_id res chain seq x y z
N MET A 1 -0.68 2.68 -17.01
CA MET A 1 -0.76 2.86 -15.53
C MET A 1 0.33 3.77 -14.96
N LEU A 2 1.63 3.59 -15.24
CA LEU A 2 2.67 4.52 -14.74
C LEU A 2 2.78 5.81 -15.56
N ASN A 3 2.42 5.79 -16.84
CA ASN A 3 2.30 7.01 -17.65
C ASN A 3 1.29 7.97 -17.03
N ASP A 4 0.15 7.46 -16.54
CA ASP A 4 -0.90 8.27 -15.92
C ASP A 4 -0.45 8.89 -14.59
N TYR A 5 0.39 8.18 -13.82
CA TYR A 5 0.93 8.73 -12.58
C TYR A 5 1.81 9.96 -12.79
N TYR A 6 2.69 9.92 -13.81
CA TYR A 6 3.53 11.08 -14.16
C TYR A 6 2.73 12.20 -14.83
N GLN A 7 1.74 11.86 -15.63
CA GLN A 7 0.86 12.84 -16.26
C GLN A 7 0.02 13.59 -15.22
N ASN A 8 -0.46 12.89 -14.18
CA ASN A 8 -1.33 13.47 -13.15
C ASN A 8 -0.63 14.41 -12.17
N ILE A 9 0.68 14.26 -11.91
CA ILE A 9 1.40 15.14 -10.98
C ILE A 9 2.21 16.24 -11.67
N GLY A 10 2.44 16.13 -12.97
CA GLY A 10 3.25 17.04 -13.78
C GLY A 10 4.72 17.12 -13.35
N MET A 11 5.54 17.87 -14.08
CA MET A 11 6.96 18.01 -13.79
C MET A 11 7.23 18.64 -12.43
N LYS A 12 6.43 19.66 -12.05
CA LYS A 12 6.58 20.34 -10.74
C LYS A 12 6.36 19.38 -9.57
N GLY A 13 5.27 18.62 -9.58
CA GLY A 13 4.98 17.63 -8.55
C GLY A 13 6.01 16.48 -8.53
N PHE A 14 6.53 16.11 -9.70
CA PHE A 14 7.58 15.11 -9.81
C PHE A 14 8.89 15.59 -9.15
N ILE A 15 9.33 16.81 -9.43
CA ILE A 15 10.52 17.40 -8.82
C ILE A 15 10.32 17.61 -7.32
N GLN A 16 9.16 18.08 -6.89
CA GLN A 16 8.85 18.28 -5.48
C GLN A 16 8.96 16.97 -4.67
N ARG A 17 8.47 15.87 -5.23
CA ARG A 17 8.49 14.54 -4.61
C ARG A 17 9.87 13.88 -4.61
N TYR A 18 10.54 13.86 -5.75
CA TYR A 18 11.80 13.12 -5.92
C TYR A 18 13.04 14.00 -5.72
N GLY A 19 12.91 15.31 -5.73
CA GLY A 19 14.01 16.25 -5.83
C GLY A 19 14.68 16.21 -7.21
N ILE A 20 15.34 17.28 -7.61
CA ILE A 20 15.98 17.39 -8.93
C ILE A 20 17.01 16.26 -9.13
N VAL A 21 17.84 15.99 -8.12
CA VAL A 21 18.93 15.00 -8.23
C VAL A 21 18.40 13.59 -8.48
N ASN A 22 17.39 13.15 -7.72
CA ASN A 22 16.81 11.81 -7.92
C ASN A 22 16.00 11.74 -9.21
N ALA A 23 15.29 12.82 -9.57
CA ALA A 23 14.54 12.91 -10.83
C ALA A 23 15.49 12.74 -12.04
N VAL A 24 16.63 13.45 -12.05
CA VAL A 24 17.63 13.35 -13.12
C VAL A 24 18.28 11.97 -13.13
N LYS A 25 18.68 11.44 -11.97
CA LYS A 25 19.29 10.08 -11.88
C LYS A 25 18.36 9.00 -12.40
N ARG A 26 17.07 9.08 -12.04
CA ARG A 26 16.06 8.13 -12.52
C ARG A 26 15.83 8.28 -14.02
N GLY A 27 15.67 9.51 -14.50
CA GLY A 27 15.50 9.79 -15.94
C GLY A 27 16.70 9.28 -16.77
N ALA A 28 17.92 9.59 -16.36
CA ALA A 28 19.13 9.12 -17.02
C ALA A 28 19.24 7.58 -17.01
N PHE A 29 18.95 6.94 -15.88
CA PHE A 29 18.92 5.48 -15.78
C PHE A 29 17.92 4.87 -16.76
N MET A 30 16.69 5.37 -16.78
CA MET A 30 15.64 4.87 -17.67
C MET A 30 16.00 5.09 -19.15
N PHE A 31 16.60 6.22 -19.49
CA PHE A 31 17.06 6.54 -20.84
C PHE A 31 18.20 5.64 -21.29
N ILE A 32 19.26 5.50 -20.49
CA ILE A 32 20.41 4.63 -20.81
C ILE A 32 19.94 3.18 -20.96
N LYS A 33 19.09 2.71 -20.07
CA LYS A 33 18.57 1.33 -20.13
C LYS A 33 17.61 1.10 -21.30
N LEU A 34 16.97 2.15 -21.84
CA LEU A 34 16.11 2.04 -23.02
C LEU A 34 16.85 1.43 -24.23
N HIS A 35 18.13 1.72 -24.40
CA HIS A 35 18.95 1.16 -25.50
C HIS A 35 19.32 -0.31 -25.25
N LEU A 36 19.39 -0.75 -24.01
CA LEU A 36 19.78 -2.12 -23.62
C LEU A 36 18.59 -3.03 -23.37
N VAL A 37 17.51 -2.47 -22.79
CA VAL A 37 16.30 -3.20 -22.39
C VAL A 37 15.09 -2.40 -22.86
N LYS A 38 14.43 -2.87 -23.91
CA LYS A 38 13.28 -2.18 -24.52
C LYS A 38 12.05 -2.20 -23.62
N ASP A 39 11.84 -3.31 -22.89
CA ASP A 39 10.70 -3.49 -22.02
C ASP A 39 10.73 -2.52 -20.83
N TYR A 40 9.65 -1.78 -20.64
CA TYR A 40 9.54 -0.77 -19.59
C TYR A 40 9.45 -1.39 -18.19
N GLU A 41 8.71 -2.49 -18.03
CA GLU A 41 8.53 -3.15 -16.73
C GLU A 41 9.84 -3.75 -16.23
N VAL A 42 10.64 -4.31 -17.13
CA VAL A 42 12.00 -4.79 -16.79
C VAL A 42 12.89 -3.63 -16.33
N ARG A 43 12.86 -2.48 -17.01
CA ARG A 43 13.62 -1.28 -16.56
C ARG A 43 13.17 -0.80 -15.19
N LYS A 44 11.88 -0.88 -14.90
CA LYS A 44 11.31 -0.51 -13.61
C LYS A 44 11.83 -1.43 -12.49
N VAL A 45 11.83 -2.74 -12.70
CA VAL A 45 12.40 -3.71 -11.75
C VAL A 45 13.89 -3.45 -11.50
N LEU A 46 14.68 -3.20 -12.55
CA LEU A 46 16.10 -2.86 -12.41
C LEU A 46 16.33 -1.56 -11.63
N TRP A 47 15.43 -0.57 -11.76
CA TRP A 47 15.50 0.63 -10.95
C TRP A 47 15.14 0.36 -9.49
N GLN A 48 14.12 -0.45 -9.23
CA GLN A 48 13.70 -0.86 -7.89
C GLN A 48 14.81 -1.64 -7.19
N GLU A 49 15.51 -2.51 -7.89
CA GLU A 49 16.69 -3.23 -7.38
C GLU A 49 17.80 -2.26 -6.94
N ARG A 50 18.09 -1.27 -7.79
CA ARG A 50 19.04 -0.20 -7.43
C ARG A 50 18.58 0.62 -6.22
N ALA A 51 17.28 0.92 -6.12
CA ALA A 51 16.73 1.62 -4.98
C ALA A 51 16.81 0.77 -3.71
N SER A 52 16.49 -0.52 -3.79
CA SER A 52 16.61 -1.50 -2.71
C SER A 52 18.03 -1.54 -2.15
N THR A 53 19.04 -1.63 -3.02
CA THR A 53 20.46 -1.59 -2.62
C THR A 53 20.81 -0.33 -1.83
N LYS A 54 20.23 0.83 -2.17
CA LYS A 54 20.45 2.09 -1.45
C LYS A 54 19.68 2.20 -0.14
N ILE A 55 18.57 1.48 -0.01
CA ILE A 55 17.75 1.44 1.22
C ILE A 55 18.33 0.43 2.21
N LYS A 56 18.93 -0.65 1.75
CA LYS A 56 19.50 -1.72 2.58
C LYS A 56 20.34 -1.23 3.76
N PRO A 57 21.20 -0.19 3.67
CA PRO A 57 21.93 0.35 4.82
C PRO A 57 21.06 0.90 5.96
N TYR A 58 19.79 1.23 5.69
CA TYR A 58 18.85 1.69 6.72
C TYR A 58 18.36 0.56 7.64
N LEU A 59 18.56 -0.71 7.28
CA LEU A 59 18.26 -1.85 8.16
C LEU A 59 19.00 -1.76 9.52
N LYS A 60 20.12 -1.05 9.60
CA LYS A 60 20.81 -0.80 10.88
C LYS A 60 19.96 -0.01 11.90
N TYR A 61 18.90 0.66 11.46
CA TYR A 61 17.99 1.44 12.32
C TYR A 61 16.75 0.65 12.77
N LYS A 62 16.63 -0.62 12.38
CA LYS A 62 15.45 -1.45 12.66
C LYS A 62 15.09 -1.56 14.15
N ASP A 63 16.10 -1.49 15.02
CA ASP A 63 15.96 -1.55 16.48
C ASP A 63 16.01 -0.14 17.15
N THR A 64 15.97 0.94 16.37
CA THR A 64 16.06 2.31 16.86
C THR A 64 14.66 2.90 17.02
N ASP A 65 14.32 3.36 18.22
CA ASP A 65 13.03 4.00 18.46
C ASP A 65 12.88 5.31 17.66
N VAL A 66 11.62 5.62 17.35
CA VAL A 66 11.25 6.82 16.59
C VAL A 66 10.94 7.95 17.55
N GLU A 67 11.84 8.93 17.63
CA GLU A 67 11.64 10.13 18.46
C GLU A 67 10.48 10.98 17.92
N GLY A 68 9.64 11.49 18.84
CA GLY A 68 8.47 12.32 18.51
C GLY A 68 7.25 11.57 18.01
N LEU A 69 7.30 10.23 17.86
CA LEU A 69 6.14 9.41 17.61
C LEU A 69 5.40 9.14 18.93
N SER A 70 4.11 9.44 18.97
CA SER A 70 3.30 9.19 20.17
C SER A 70 1.89 8.77 19.84
N PHE A 71 1.24 8.12 20.80
CA PHE A 71 -0.11 7.57 20.67
C PHE A 71 -0.95 8.06 21.83
N PRO A 72 -2.08 8.76 21.59
CA PRO A 72 -3.05 9.07 22.62
C PRO A 72 -3.59 7.80 23.28
N GLU A 73 -3.97 7.92 24.54
CA GLU A 73 -4.64 6.82 25.25
C GLU A 73 -5.94 6.45 24.56
N ASN A 74 -6.08 5.18 24.20
CA ASN A 74 -7.21 4.67 23.45
C ASN A 74 -7.38 3.16 23.68
N ASP A 75 -8.61 2.70 23.93
CA ASP A 75 -8.95 1.30 24.18
C ASP A 75 -9.17 0.47 22.90
N VAL A 76 -8.50 0.87 21.79
CA VAL A 76 -8.60 0.17 20.52
C VAL A 76 -7.60 -0.96 20.47
N GLU A 77 -8.07 -2.16 20.15
CA GLU A 77 -7.26 -3.34 19.99
C GLU A 77 -7.65 -4.10 18.72
N ASN A 78 -6.64 -4.45 17.91
CA ASN A 78 -6.78 -5.25 16.70
C ASN A 78 -7.90 -4.84 15.72
N PRO A 79 -8.08 -3.55 15.40
CA PRO A 79 -9.13 -3.10 14.49
C PRO A 79 -8.74 -3.30 13.02
N ILE A 80 -9.69 -3.07 12.13
CA ILE A 80 -9.40 -2.78 10.73
C ILE A 80 -9.17 -1.27 10.59
N TRP A 81 -8.01 -0.90 10.05
CA TRP A 81 -7.63 0.46 9.74
C TRP A 81 -7.85 0.76 8.27
N ILE A 82 -8.62 1.79 7.95
CA ILE A 82 -8.80 2.33 6.59
C ILE A 82 -8.57 3.83 6.67
N TYR A 83 -7.89 4.41 5.69
CA TYR A 83 -7.64 5.85 5.64
C TYR A 83 -8.10 6.47 4.33
N TRP A 84 -8.88 7.56 4.46
CA TRP A 84 -9.19 8.45 3.36
C TRP A 84 -9.21 9.90 3.88
N ASN A 85 -8.27 10.71 3.46
CA ASN A 85 -7.95 12.01 4.08
C ASN A 85 -9.15 12.95 4.26
N LYS A 86 -10.06 13.02 3.29
CA LYS A 86 -11.23 13.91 3.31
C LYS A 86 -12.52 13.29 3.91
N GLY A 87 -12.44 12.05 4.39
CA GLY A 87 -13.62 11.28 4.77
C GLY A 87 -14.25 10.54 3.59
N ILE A 88 -14.97 9.45 3.90
CA ILE A 88 -15.45 8.50 2.87
C ILE A 88 -16.56 9.09 2.00
N GLU A 89 -17.35 10.02 2.53
CA GLU A 89 -18.43 10.68 1.82
C GLU A 89 -17.94 11.55 0.65
N GLN A 90 -16.69 12.01 0.72
CA GLN A 90 -16.04 12.79 -0.35
C GLN A 90 -15.14 11.93 -1.25
N ALA A 91 -15.10 10.63 -1.02
CA ALA A 91 -14.32 9.72 -1.83
C ALA A 91 -15.00 9.41 -3.17
N PRO A 92 -14.25 9.05 -4.21
CA PRO A 92 -14.81 8.47 -5.44
C PRO A 92 -15.73 7.29 -5.11
N ILE A 93 -16.79 7.11 -5.90
CA ILE A 93 -17.81 6.07 -5.66
C ILE A 93 -17.20 4.67 -5.48
N ILE A 94 -16.19 4.33 -6.25
CA ILE A 94 -15.50 3.03 -6.13
C ILE A 94 -14.86 2.84 -4.75
N ILE A 95 -14.35 3.90 -4.13
CA ILE A 95 -13.77 3.87 -2.77
C ILE A 95 -14.87 3.69 -1.74
N GLN A 96 -16.02 4.36 -1.92
CA GLN A 96 -17.18 4.18 -1.04
C GLN A 96 -17.66 2.71 -1.09
N LYS A 97 -17.73 2.10 -2.29
CA LYS A 97 -18.09 0.69 -2.46
C LYS A 97 -17.06 -0.27 -1.84
N CYS A 98 -15.78 0.04 -1.93
CA CYS A 98 -14.74 -0.71 -1.21
C CYS A 98 -14.98 -0.66 0.30
N TYR A 99 -15.23 0.52 0.87
CA TYR A 99 -15.51 0.67 2.29
C TYR A 99 -16.80 -0.08 2.72
N GLU A 100 -17.90 0.06 1.96
CA GLU A 100 -19.15 -0.68 2.19
C GLU A 100 -18.91 -2.19 2.21
N SER A 101 -18.08 -2.70 1.29
CA SER A 101 -17.76 -4.13 1.22
C SER A 101 -16.98 -4.60 2.46
N VAL A 102 -16.05 -3.79 2.97
CA VAL A 102 -15.33 -4.11 4.21
C VAL A 102 -16.29 -4.13 5.39
N CYS A 103 -17.21 -3.17 5.48
CA CYS A 103 -18.26 -3.17 6.53
C CYS A 103 -19.15 -4.40 6.45
N LYS A 104 -19.52 -4.85 5.24
CA LYS A 104 -20.37 -6.02 5.02
C LYS A 104 -19.67 -7.35 5.41
N HIS A 105 -18.37 -7.46 5.13
CA HIS A 105 -17.62 -8.72 5.25
C HIS A 105 -16.69 -8.79 6.46
N SER A 106 -16.78 -7.84 7.40
CA SER A 106 -15.97 -7.85 8.61
C SER A 106 -16.80 -7.77 9.88
N ASN A 107 -16.45 -8.62 10.86
CA ASN A 107 -17.00 -8.55 12.22
C ASN A 107 -16.08 -7.76 13.18
N GLN A 108 -14.92 -7.29 12.71
CA GLN A 108 -13.98 -6.52 13.49
C GLN A 108 -14.40 -5.05 13.56
N LYS A 109 -13.98 -4.35 14.61
CA LYS A 109 -14.12 -2.89 14.69
C LYS A 109 -13.36 -2.24 13.54
N ILE A 110 -14.07 -1.46 12.72
CA ILE A 110 -13.47 -0.70 11.63
C ILE A 110 -13.22 0.73 12.10
N ILE A 111 -12.01 1.22 11.91
CA ILE A 111 -11.64 2.61 12.17
C ILE A 111 -11.32 3.27 10.83
N LEU A 112 -12.23 4.12 10.40
CA LEU A 112 -12.06 4.97 9.24
C LEU A 112 -11.32 6.25 9.65
N LEU A 113 -10.06 6.30 9.31
CA LEU A 113 -9.19 7.46 9.57
C LEU A 113 -9.36 8.52 8.47
N ASN A 114 -9.31 9.77 8.90
CA ASN A 114 -9.23 10.95 8.05
C ASN A 114 -8.38 12.04 8.73
N ASP A 115 -8.17 13.16 8.06
CA ASP A 115 -7.34 14.25 8.61
C ASP A 115 -7.92 14.89 9.88
N GLN A 116 -9.22 14.70 10.19
CA GLN A 116 -9.87 15.28 11.37
C GLN A 116 -9.71 14.40 12.62
N ASN A 117 -9.74 13.06 12.46
CA ASN A 117 -9.68 12.13 13.60
C ASN A 117 -8.32 11.42 13.77
N LEU A 118 -7.38 11.65 12.86
CA LEU A 118 -6.07 10.99 12.92
C LEU A 118 -5.34 11.25 14.25
N ALA A 119 -5.44 12.48 14.77
CA ALA A 119 -4.79 12.89 16.02
C ALA A 119 -5.34 12.17 17.27
N ASP A 120 -6.49 11.50 17.17
CA ASP A 120 -7.06 10.69 18.25
C ASP A 120 -6.36 9.33 18.39
N TYR A 121 -5.59 8.93 17.38
CA TYR A 121 -4.92 7.63 17.34
C TYR A 121 -3.40 7.73 17.27
N ILE A 122 -2.86 8.75 16.60
CA ILE A 122 -1.42 8.88 16.37
C ILE A 122 -1.00 10.32 16.18
N ARG A 123 0.17 10.67 16.70
CA ARG A 123 0.89 11.90 16.38
C ARG A 123 2.24 11.54 15.80
N LEU A 124 2.42 11.89 14.53
CA LEU A 124 3.67 11.64 13.83
C LEU A 124 4.75 12.67 14.22
N PRO A 125 6.04 12.34 14.10
CA PRO A 125 7.13 13.27 14.37
C PRO A 125 7.02 14.56 13.54
N GLU A 126 7.41 15.68 14.13
CA GLU A 126 7.33 17.01 13.50
C GLU A 126 8.04 17.06 12.14
N TYR A 127 9.17 16.35 11.98
CA TYR A 127 9.88 16.33 10.69
C TYR A 127 9.07 15.63 9.59
N ILE A 128 8.19 14.66 9.93
CA ILE A 128 7.28 14.01 8.98
C ILE A 128 6.18 15.00 8.56
N GLU A 129 5.57 15.70 9.53
CA GLU A 129 4.53 16.68 9.24
C GLU A 129 5.07 17.81 8.35
N LYS A 130 6.24 18.37 8.68
CA LYS A 130 6.89 19.39 7.85
C LYS A 130 7.15 18.92 6.42
N LYS A 131 7.60 17.67 6.23
CA LYS A 131 7.86 17.12 4.89
C LYS A 131 6.59 16.84 4.12
N LYS A 132 5.52 16.41 4.80
CA LYS A 132 4.18 16.25 4.21
C LYS A 132 3.65 17.61 3.72
N ASP A 133 3.69 18.63 4.57
CA ASP A 133 3.22 19.98 4.24
C ASP A 133 4.03 20.63 3.12
N ALA A 134 5.33 20.35 3.05
CA ALA A 134 6.19 20.74 1.94
C ALA A 134 5.95 19.92 0.64
N GLY A 135 5.09 18.90 0.68
CA GLY A 135 4.78 18.01 -0.46
C GLY A 135 5.92 17.05 -0.83
N GLN A 136 6.91 16.90 0.03
CA GLN A 136 8.01 15.94 -0.12
C GLN A 136 7.52 14.51 0.14
N ILE A 137 6.64 14.34 1.15
CA ILE A 137 5.94 13.09 1.41
C ILE A 137 4.54 13.18 0.77
N PRO A 138 4.26 12.40 -0.28
CA PRO A 138 2.93 12.35 -0.85
C PRO A 138 1.95 11.68 0.13
N MET A 139 0.64 11.94 -0.01
CA MET A 139 -0.38 11.40 0.89
C MET A 139 -0.32 9.86 1.03
N ALA A 140 -0.04 9.14 -0.05
CA ALA A 140 0.15 7.69 0.03
C ALA A 140 1.35 7.31 0.90
N GLY A 141 2.49 8.01 0.78
CA GLY A 141 3.67 7.77 1.62
C GLY A 141 3.46 8.17 3.08
N TYR A 142 2.63 9.19 3.34
CA TYR A 142 2.21 9.56 4.68
C TYR A 142 1.33 8.46 5.31
N ALA A 143 0.39 7.91 4.53
CA ALA A 143 -0.41 6.75 4.93
C ALA A 143 0.45 5.52 5.22
N ASP A 144 1.56 5.31 4.49
CA ASP A 144 2.48 4.21 4.76
C ASP A 144 3.14 4.32 6.15
N LEU A 145 3.54 5.52 6.55
CA LEU A 145 4.13 5.75 7.88
C LEU A 145 3.09 5.53 8.99
N MET A 146 1.85 6.02 8.79
CA MET A 146 0.76 5.80 9.73
C MET A 146 0.46 4.31 9.91
N ARG A 147 0.31 3.56 8.80
CA ARG A 147 -0.03 2.12 8.86
C ARG A 147 0.97 1.31 9.65
N PHE A 148 2.27 1.57 9.48
CA PHE A 148 3.30 0.84 10.20
C PHE A 148 3.27 1.15 11.71
N ALA A 149 3.05 2.41 12.06
CA ALA A 149 3.00 2.85 13.45
C ALA A 149 1.71 2.38 14.16
N LEU A 150 0.55 2.48 13.50
CA LEU A 150 -0.73 2.03 14.05
C LEU A 150 -0.76 0.51 14.25
N LEU A 151 -0.30 -0.26 13.26
CA LEU A 151 -0.22 -1.71 13.35
C LEU A 151 0.73 -2.17 14.46
N GLU A 152 1.86 -1.49 14.66
CA GLU A 152 2.76 -1.83 15.76
C GLU A 152 2.14 -1.53 17.12
N HIS A 153 1.50 -0.38 17.29
CA HIS A 153 1.00 0.06 18.58
C HIS A 153 -0.32 -0.62 18.99
N TYR A 154 -1.28 -0.72 18.07
CA TYR A 154 -2.62 -1.23 18.34
C TYR A 154 -2.85 -2.64 17.79
N GLY A 155 -2.02 -3.10 16.86
CA GLY A 155 -2.27 -4.30 16.09
C GLY A 155 -3.38 -4.13 15.06
N GLY A 156 -3.88 -5.25 14.54
CA GLY A 156 -5.00 -5.33 13.61
C GLY A 156 -4.61 -5.43 12.15
N THR A 157 -5.51 -4.99 11.28
CA THR A 157 -5.36 -5.12 9.83
C THR A 157 -5.45 -3.76 9.16
N TRP A 158 -4.43 -3.35 8.44
CA TRP A 158 -4.51 -2.23 7.51
C TRP A 158 -5.05 -2.69 6.17
N ILE A 159 -6.08 -2.01 5.69
CA ILE A 159 -6.69 -2.23 4.38
C ILE A 159 -6.68 -0.90 3.63
N ASP A 160 -5.98 -0.83 2.49
CA ASP A 160 -6.08 0.36 1.62
C ASP A 160 -7.54 0.59 1.22
N SER A 161 -7.96 1.84 1.16
CA SER A 161 -9.32 2.26 0.77
C SER A 161 -9.78 1.76 -0.62
N THR A 162 -8.87 1.21 -1.40
CA THR A 162 -9.15 0.60 -2.72
C THR A 162 -9.33 -0.92 -2.67
N VAL A 163 -9.43 -1.50 -1.49
CA VAL A 163 -9.68 -2.95 -1.36
C VAL A 163 -11.16 -3.22 -1.24
N TYR A 164 -11.65 -4.11 -2.09
CA TYR A 164 -13.03 -4.61 -2.10
C TYR A 164 -13.06 -6.04 -1.58
N LEU A 165 -13.92 -6.33 -0.61
CA LEU A 165 -14.10 -7.67 -0.06
C LEU A 165 -15.35 -8.34 -0.64
N THR A 166 -15.24 -9.62 -0.99
CA THR A 166 -16.37 -10.49 -1.34
C THR A 166 -16.61 -11.57 -0.31
N ASP A 167 -15.64 -11.78 0.59
CA ASP A 167 -15.69 -12.75 1.68
C ASP A 167 -15.00 -12.16 2.93
N PRO A 168 -15.25 -12.74 4.12
CA PRO A 168 -14.49 -12.40 5.33
C PRO A 168 -12.99 -12.61 5.14
N ILE A 169 -12.20 -11.80 5.84
CA ILE A 169 -10.75 -11.99 5.89
C ILE A 169 -10.45 -13.37 6.48
N PRO A 170 -9.65 -14.21 5.82
CA PRO A 170 -9.36 -15.56 6.30
C PRO A 170 -8.72 -15.58 7.70
N ASP A 171 -9.17 -16.51 8.55
CA ASP A 171 -8.65 -16.69 9.91
C ASP A 171 -7.13 -16.92 9.94
N MET A 172 -6.58 -17.58 8.91
CA MET A 172 -5.13 -17.77 8.81
C MET A 172 -4.36 -16.44 8.72
N ILE A 173 -4.98 -15.36 8.24
CA ILE A 173 -4.41 -14.01 8.24
C ILE A 173 -4.59 -13.38 9.61
N LEU A 174 -5.82 -13.37 10.14
CA LEU A 174 -6.17 -12.72 11.41
C LEU A 174 -5.46 -13.34 12.63
N ASN A 175 -5.13 -14.63 12.57
CA ASN A 175 -4.40 -15.34 13.63
C ASN A 175 -2.88 -15.30 13.47
N SER A 176 -2.36 -14.79 12.33
CA SER A 176 -0.92 -14.69 12.10
C SER A 176 -0.29 -13.59 12.96
N ASP A 177 0.97 -13.75 13.32
CA ASP A 177 1.70 -12.69 14.02
C ASP A 177 2.00 -11.49 13.12
N PHE A 178 2.29 -11.77 11.84
CA PHE A 178 2.49 -10.79 10.79
C PHE A 178 2.05 -11.36 9.45
N PHE A 179 1.35 -10.56 8.66
CA PHE A 179 0.95 -10.91 7.31
C PHE A 179 1.19 -9.75 6.34
N ALA A 180 1.66 -10.10 5.17
CA ALA A 180 1.70 -9.24 3.98
C ALA A 180 1.39 -10.09 2.74
N VAL A 181 0.63 -9.54 1.81
CA VAL A 181 0.39 -10.17 0.51
C VAL A 181 1.73 -10.32 -0.23
N ARG A 182 1.87 -11.33 -1.05
CA ARG A 182 3.08 -11.59 -1.82
C ARG A 182 2.84 -11.31 -3.31
N ASN A 183 3.66 -10.45 -3.90
CA ASN A 183 3.67 -10.26 -5.35
C ASN A 183 4.20 -11.51 -6.05
N SER A 184 3.81 -11.66 -7.30
CA SER A 184 4.03 -12.80 -8.20
C SER A 184 5.05 -13.87 -7.77
N LEU A 185 4.63 -15.14 -7.84
CA LEU A 185 5.46 -16.32 -7.58
C LEU A 185 6.71 -16.44 -8.47
N LEU A 186 6.65 -15.89 -9.67
CA LEU A 186 7.70 -16.08 -10.67
C LEU A 186 8.94 -15.20 -10.42
N LEU A 187 8.83 -14.23 -9.53
CA LEU A 187 9.90 -13.28 -9.21
C LEU A 187 10.25 -13.34 -7.72
N ILE A 188 10.82 -14.48 -7.28
CA ILE A 188 11.20 -14.72 -5.88
C ILE A 188 12.13 -13.63 -5.34
N ASP A 189 12.99 -13.07 -6.20
CA ASP A 189 13.90 -11.99 -5.85
C ASP A 189 13.38 -10.61 -6.22
N ASN A 190 12.07 -10.47 -6.42
CA ASN A 190 11.45 -9.16 -6.67
C ASN A 190 11.75 -8.22 -5.49
N PRO A 191 12.38 -7.04 -5.73
CA PRO A 191 12.69 -6.08 -4.67
C PRO A 191 11.44 -5.50 -3.99
N VAL A 192 10.28 -5.58 -4.63
CA VAL A 192 8.96 -5.16 -4.10
C VAL A 192 8.05 -6.36 -3.84
N LEU A 193 8.59 -7.43 -3.27
CA LEU A 193 7.89 -8.70 -3.07
C LEU A 193 6.65 -8.57 -2.17
N TYR A 194 6.69 -7.71 -1.15
CA TYR A 194 5.61 -7.52 -0.18
C TYR A 194 5.00 -6.12 -0.32
N PRO A 195 3.84 -6.00 -1.01
CA PRO A 195 3.13 -4.73 -1.14
C PRO A 195 2.49 -4.31 0.19
N ALA A 196 2.36 -3.00 0.39
CA ALA A 196 1.89 -2.42 1.63
C ALA A 196 0.36 -2.24 1.71
N TRP A 197 -0.40 -2.55 0.67
CA TRP A 197 -1.82 -2.23 0.58
C TRP A 197 -2.75 -3.07 1.48
N PHE A 198 -2.26 -4.21 1.97
CA PHE A 198 -2.95 -5.07 2.93
C PHE A 198 -1.92 -5.72 3.85
N LEU A 199 -1.97 -5.35 5.13
CA LEU A 199 -1.05 -5.82 6.15
C LEU A 199 -1.83 -6.21 7.39
N HIS A 200 -1.41 -7.29 8.05
CA HIS A 200 -1.88 -7.63 9.40
C HIS A 200 -0.70 -7.79 10.34
N ALA A 201 -0.86 -7.35 11.58
CA ALA A 201 0.12 -7.59 12.63
C ALA A 201 -0.55 -7.64 14.01
N LYS A 202 -0.08 -8.53 14.88
CA LYS A 202 -0.44 -8.47 16.30
C LYS A 202 0.21 -7.25 16.95
N LYS A 203 -0.46 -6.67 17.94
CA LYS A 203 0.05 -5.55 18.74
C LYS A 203 1.46 -5.84 19.26
N GLY A 204 2.37 -4.89 19.09
CA GLY A 204 3.76 -5.01 19.50
C GLY A 204 4.61 -5.97 18.65
N ASN A 205 4.12 -6.42 17.50
CA ASN A 205 4.86 -7.32 16.62
C ASN A 205 6.22 -6.73 16.21
N LYS A 206 7.27 -7.52 16.37
CA LYS A 206 8.65 -7.08 16.11
C LYS A 206 8.89 -6.72 14.63
N THR A 207 8.34 -7.49 13.71
CA THR A 207 8.57 -7.27 12.26
C THR A 207 8.02 -5.93 11.80
N ILE A 208 6.77 -5.60 12.19
CA ILE A 208 6.18 -4.31 11.82
C ILE A 208 6.87 -3.13 12.52
N ARG A 209 7.40 -3.34 13.75
CA ARG A 209 8.25 -2.35 14.44
C ARG A 209 9.54 -2.10 13.66
N GLU A 210 10.24 -3.13 13.21
CA GLU A 210 11.45 -3.01 12.41
C GLU A 210 11.16 -2.27 11.09
N ILE A 211 10.05 -2.59 10.40
CA ILE A 211 9.59 -1.90 9.18
C ILE A 211 9.35 -0.42 9.45
N ARG A 212 8.59 -0.09 10.53
CA ARG A 212 8.35 1.28 10.98
C ARG A 212 9.66 2.03 11.20
N ASN A 213 10.55 1.47 12.00
CA ASN A 213 11.80 2.14 12.36
C ASN A 213 12.67 2.44 11.14
N VAL A 214 12.78 1.50 10.20
CA VAL A 214 13.52 1.70 8.94
C VAL A 214 12.87 2.79 8.08
N ALA A 215 11.54 2.81 7.98
CA ALA A 215 10.81 3.81 7.20
C ALA A 215 10.98 5.23 7.78
N PHE A 216 10.85 5.37 9.08
CA PHE A 216 11.04 6.66 9.75
C PHE A 216 12.50 7.12 9.69
N ALA A 217 13.47 6.22 9.87
CA ALA A 217 14.89 6.54 9.72
C ALA A 217 15.25 6.97 8.28
N TYR A 218 14.60 6.39 7.27
CA TYR A 218 14.74 6.86 5.89
C TYR A 218 14.31 8.33 5.78
N TRP A 219 13.12 8.68 6.24
CA TRP A 219 12.59 10.04 6.14
C TRP A 219 13.28 11.05 7.08
N LEU A 220 13.86 10.60 8.18
CA LEU A 220 14.71 11.46 9.02
C LEU A 220 15.95 11.94 8.27
N LYS A 221 16.49 11.11 7.35
CA LYS A 221 17.78 11.36 6.68
C LYS A 221 17.65 11.77 5.21
N ASN A 222 16.47 11.75 4.64
CA ASN A 222 16.22 12.07 3.23
C ASN A 222 15.08 13.08 3.09
N GLU A 223 15.26 14.03 2.18
CA GLU A 223 14.25 15.03 1.86
C GLU A 223 13.25 14.55 0.80
N HIS A 224 13.61 13.52 0.04
CA HIS A 224 12.82 13.07 -1.09
C HIS A 224 12.79 11.54 -1.17
N VAL A 225 11.70 11.02 -1.74
CA VAL A 225 11.58 9.59 -1.99
C VAL A 225 12.51 9.16 -3.12
N ILE A 226 13.15 8.02 -2.97
CA ILE A 226 14.00 7.43 -4.02
C ILE A 226 13.19 6.63 -5.04
N GLU A 227 12.13 5.95 -4.58
CA GLU A 227 11.23 5.13 -5.37
C GLU A 227 9.81 5.23 -4.82
N TYR A 228 8.79 5.26 -5.70
CA TYR A 228 7.39 5.33 -5.29
C TYR A 228 6.98 4.16 -4.38
N LEU A 229 7.49 2.97 -4.66
CA LEU A 229 7.23 1.77 -3.87
C LEU A 229 8.22 1.61 -2.70
N LEU A 230 8.71 2.71 -2.15
CA LEU A 230 9.59 2.72 -0.97
C LEU A 230 9.07 1.84 0.18
N PRO A 231 7.78 1.88 0.58
CA PRO A 231 7.28 1.02 1.66
C PRO A 231 7.41 -0.46 1.31
N ASN A 232 7.09 -0.85 0.07
CA ASN A 232 7.22 -2.24 -0.38
C ASN A 232 8.68 -2.73 -0.36
N LEU A 233 9.62 -1.85 -0.74
CA LEU A 233 11.06 -2.14 -0.66
C LEU A 233 11.51 -2.36 0.79
N ILE A 234 11.04 -1.53 1.71
CA ILE A 234 11.37 -1.62 3.14
C ILE A 234 10.79 -2.91 3.74
N ILE A 235 9.50 -3.21 3.49
CA ILE A 235 8.87 -4.45 3.97
C ILE A 235 9.68 -5.65 3.45
N THR A 236 9.97 -5.68 2.15
CA THR A 236 10.72 -6.77 1.52
C THR A 236 12.10 -6.96 2.14
N LEU A 237 12.84 -5.87 2.35
CA LEU A 237 14.18 -5.93 2.95
C LEU A 237 14.14 -6.42 4.40
N VAL A 238 13.19 -5.95 5.21
CA VAL A 238 13.07 -6.38 6.61
C VAL A 238 12.65 -7.84 6.68
N VAL A 239 11.61 -8.26 5.95
CA VAL A 239 11.14 -9.65 5.96
C VAL A 239 12.25 -10.59 5.48
N LYS A 240 12.91 -10.29 4.35
CA LYS A 240 14.02 -11.12 3.83
C LYS A 240 15.27 -11.11 4.72
N SER A 241 15.42 -10.14 5.61
CA SER A 241 16.50 -10.16 6.61
C SER A 241 16.27 -11.17 7.75
N ASN A 242 15.06 -11.75 7.83
CA ASN A 242 14.69 -12.74 8.82
C ASN A 242 13.94 -13.92 8.16
N PRO A 243 14.66 -14.98 7.75
CA PRO A 243 14.06 -16.14 7.06
C PRO A 243 12.94 -16.84 7.83
N GLU A 244 12.97 -16.85 9.16
CA GLU A 244 11.92 -17.47 9.97
C GLU A 244 10.62 -16.67 9.90
N VAL A 245 10.71 -15.33 9.87
CA VAL A 245 9.55 -14.47 9.64
C VAL A 245 8.99 -14.71 8.24
N GLU A 246 9.85 -14.72 7.21
CA GLU A 246 9.41 -14.93 5.82
C GLU A 246 8.67 -16.27 5.66
N LYS A 247 9.17 -17.32 6.32
CA LYS A 247 8.56 -18.66 6.30
C LYS A 247 7.24 -18.73 7.06
N ALA A 248 7.08 -17.93 8.11
CA ALA A 248 5.87 -17.92 8.94
C ALA A 248 4.72 -17.11 8.35
N ILE A 249 4.97 -16.23 7.35
CA ILE A 249 3.91 -15.44 6.71
C ILE A 249 2.96 -16.36 5.92
N PRO A 250 1.66 -16.36 6.22
CA PRO A 250 0.68 -17.09 5.42
C PRO A 250 0.74 -16.65 3.95
N TYR A 251 0.68 -17.63 3.05
CA TYR A 251 0.85 -17.35 1.63
C TYR A 251 -0.44 -16.85 0.99
N MET A 252 -0.40 -15.67 0.38
CA MET A 252 -1.44 -15.12 -0.47
C MET A 252 -0.79 -14.33 -1.62
N ASN A 253 -1.17 -14.68 -2.86
CA ASN A 253 -0.66 -14.03 -4.06
C ASN A 253 -1.50 -12.80 -4.44
N SER A 254 -0.86 -11.66 -4.68
CA SER A 254 -1.53 -10.43 -5.13
C SER A 254 -2.12 -10.53 -6.53
N ASP A 255 -1.62 -11.41 -7.39
CA ASP A 255 -2.10 -11.54 -8.77
C ASP A 255 -3.61 -11.86 -8.81
N TYR A 256 -4.08 -12.72 -7.89
CA TYR A 256 -5.51 -13.00 -7.76
C TYR A 256 -6.30 -11.79 -7.25
N SER A 257 -5.74 -11.07 -6.28
CA SER A 257 -6.38 -9.87 -5.74
C SER A 257 -6.47 -8.75 -6.77
N GLU A 258 -5.51 -8.66 -7.69
CA GLU A 258 -5.47 -7.63 -8.72
C GLU A 258 -6.20 -8.04 -10.02
N TYR A 259 -6.82 -9.23 -10.06
CA TYR A 259 -7.51 -9.68 -11.27
C TYR A 259 -8.77 -8.86 -11.55
N LEU A 260 -9.61 -8.59 -10.53
CA LEU A 260 -10.85 -7.83 -10.71
C LEU A 260 -10.59 -6.45 -11.33
N VAL A 261 -9.53 -5.74 -10.91
CA VAL A 261 -9.19 -4.42 -11.47
C VAL A 261 -8.86 -4.47 -12.96
N LYS A 262 -8.39 -5.62 -13.48
CA LYS A 262 -8.05 -5.79 -14.90
C LYS A 262 -9.28 -5.93 -15.78
N VAL A 263 -10.37 -6.41 -15.21
CA VAL A 263 -11.60 -6.73 -15.94
C VAL A 263 -12.77 -5.78 -15.63
N LEU A 264 -12.49 -4.68 -14.91
CA LEU A 264 -13.54 -3.71 -14.55
C LEU A 264 -14.27 -3.14 -15.77
N ALA A 265 -13.59 -2.97 -16.90
CA ALA A 265 -14.17 -2.48 -18.15
C ALA A 265 -14.77 -3.57 -19.05
N ASP A 266 -14.62 -4.85 -18.69
CA ASP A 266 -15.20 -5.95 -19.46
C ASP A 266 -16.70 -6.04 -19.19
N ASP A 267 -17.44 -6.66 -20.14
CA ASP A 267 -18.84 -7.00 -19.96
C ASP A 267 -19.01 -7.90 -18.73
N TYR A 268 -19.98 -7.55 -17.90
CA TYR A 268 -20.34 -8.35 -16.73
C TYR A 268 -20.96 -9.68 -17.12
N SER A 269 -20.54 -10.75 -16.46
CA SER A 269 -21.23 -12.02 -16.46
C SER A 269 -21.16 -12.66 -15.08
N GLU A 270 -22.26 -13.27 -14.67
CA GLU A 270 -22.36 -13.96 -13.38
C GLU A 270 -21.37 -15.14 -13.29
N GLU A 271 -21.16 -15.87 -14.38
CA GLU A 271 -20.19 -16.96 -14.45
C GLU A 271 -18.77 -16.46 -14.15
N LYS A 272 -18.34 -15.36 -14.81
CA LYS A 272 -17.03 -14.75 -14.60
C LYS A 272 -16.91 -14.17 -13.19
N TRP A 273 -17.98 -13.55 -12.67
CA TRP A 273 -18.01 -13.05 -11.31
C TRP A 273 -17.83 -14.15 -10.27
N ASN A 274 -18.58 -15.25 -10.40
CA ASN A 274 -18.46 -16.41 -9.52
C ASN A 274 -17.08 -17.06 -9.58
N TRP A 275 -16.43 -17.01 -10.75
CA TRP A 275 -15.05 -17.47 -10.88
C TRP A 275 -14.08 -16.52 -10.16
N ILE A 276 -14.24 -15.20 -10.30
CA ILE A 276 -13.41 -14.19 -9.62
C ILE A 276 -13.49 -14.37 -8.10
N LYS A 277 -14.71 -14.51 -7.55
CA LYS A 277 -14.90 -14.74 -6.10
C LYS A 277 -14.20 -16.01 -5.60
N LYS A 278 -14.09 -17.04 -6.42
CA LYS A 278 -13.37 -18.28 -6.06
C LYS A 278 -11.85 -18.13 -6.04
N LEU A 279 -11.28 -17.14 -6.73
CA LEU A 279 -9.84 -16.90 -6.71
C LEU A 279 -9.39 -16.31 -5.36
N THR A 280 -10.17 -15.37 -4.84
CA THR A 280 -9.90 -14.69 -3.56
C THR A 280 -11.12 -13.91 -3.10
N GLY A 281 -11.27 -13.73 -1.79
CA GLY A 281 -12.24 -12.80 -1.20
C GLY A 281 -11.71 -11.37 -1.02
N ILE A 282 -10.45 -11.09 -1.40
CA ILE A 282 -9.78 -9.80 -1.19
C ILE A 282 -9.30 -9.25 -2.53
N HIS A 283 -9.96 -8.19 -3.04
CA HIS A 283 -9.69 -7.62 -4.36
C HIS A 283 -9.08 -6.23 -4.24
N LYS A 284 -7.90 -6.02 -4.84
CA LYS A 284 -7.24 -4.72 -4.92
C LYS A 284 -7.70 -3.97 -6.17
N LEU A 285 -8.43 -2.89 -5.97
CA LEU A 285 -8.92 -2.01 -7.03
C LEU A 285 -8.09 -0.73 -7.14
N THR A 286 -8.59 0.21 -7.96
CA THR A 286 -8.04 1.56 -8.13
C THR A 286 -9.17 2.56 -8.36
N TYR A 287 -8.98 3.80 -7.91
CA TYR A 287 -9.85 4.91 -8.26
C TYR A 287 -9.33 5.74 -9.44
N LYS A 288 -8.14 5.41 -9.95
CA LYS A 288 -7.54 6.04 -11.13
C LYS A 288 -8.01 5.29 -12.38
N LEU A 289 -9.27 5.49 -12.71
CA LEU A 289 -9.94 4.82 -13.80
C LEU A 289 -9.95 5.70 -15.04
N SER A 290 -10.03 5.06 -16.23
CA SER A 290 -10.29 5.76 -17.48
C SER A 290 -11.73 6.28 -17.51
N PRO A 291 -12.01 7.44 -18.17
CA PRO A 291 -13.40 7.92 -18.33
C PRO A 291 -14.34 6.89 -18.98
N ASP A 292 -13.81 6.01 -19.83
CA ASP A 292 -14.58 5.00 -20.58
C ASP A 292 -15.08 3.85 -19.68
N ILE A 293 -14.65 3.80 -18.41
CA ILE A 293 -14.99 2.71 -17.46
C ILE A 293 -16.48 2.68 -17.11
N GLU A 294 -17.18 3.81 -17.26
CA GLU A 294 -18.59 3.97 -16.87
C GLU A 294 -19.61 3.40 -17.89
N ALA A 295 -19.12 2.65 -18.88
CA ALA A 295 -20.01 1.99 -19.85
C ALA A 295 -21.01 1.03 -19.17
N GLU A 296 -22.25 1.03 -19.67
CA GLU A 296 -23.30 0.13 -19.19
C GLU A 296 -22.92 -1.35 -19.38
N GLY A 297 -23.36 -2.20 -18.46
CA GLY A 297 -23.14 -3.64 -18.54
C GLY A 297 -21.73 -4.10 -18.14
N THR A 298 -20.84 -3.22 -17.72
CA THR A 298 -19.48 -3.58 -17.29
C THR A 298 -19.42 -4.06 -15.85
N PHE A 299 -18.35 -4.77 -15.46
CA PHE A 299 -18.07 -5.12 -14.06
C PHE A 299 -18.03 -3.87 -13.16
N TYR A 300 -17.44 -2.77 -13.63
CA TYR A 300 -17.41 -1.53 -12.87
C TYR A 300 -18.83 -1.03 -12.58
N LYS A 301 -19.68 -0.96 -13.60
CA LYS A 301 -21.06 -0.48 -13.46
C LYS A 301 -21.85 -1.37 -12.50
N ALA A 302 -21.75 -2.69 -12.67
CA ALA A 302 -22.38 -3.67 -11.80
C ALA A 302 -21.95 -3.52 -10.34
N LEU A 303 -20.67 -3.22 -10.09
CA LEU A 303 -20.11 -3.03 -8.75
C LEU A 303 -20.63 -1.75 -8.08
N ILE A 304 -20.65 -0.60 -8.81
CA ILE A 304 -21.10 0.66 -8.22
C ILE A 304 -22.61 0.73 -8.01
N GLU A 305 -23.41 -0.01 -8.79
CA GLU A 305 -24.87 -0.10 -8.68
C GLU A 305 -25.34 -1.18 -7.70
N ASN A 306 -24.43 -1.91 -7.03
CA ASN A 306 -24.77 -3.06 -6.16
C ASN A 306 -25.58 -4.16 -6.88
N SER A 307 -25.42 -4.31 -8.20
CA SER A 307 -26.08 -5.35 -8.96
C SER A 307 -25.33 -6.70 -8.94
N ILE A 308 -24.19 -6.74 -8.24
CA ILE A 308 -23.39 -7.94 -7.94
C ILE A 308 -23.41 -8.23 -6.44
N GLU A 309 -23.84 -9.44 -6.09
CA GLU A 309 -23.80 -9.99 -4.73
C GLU A 309 -22.62 -10.96 -4.54
#